data_b85d222f1214e24fb7e4650cb7237037
#
_entry.id   b85d222f1214e24fb7e4650cb7237037
#
_cell.length_a   1.000
_cell.length_b   1.000
_cell.length_c   1.000
_cell.angle_alpha   90.00
_cell.angle_beta   90.00
_cell.angle_gamma   90.00
#
_symmetry.space_group_name_H-M   'P 1'
#
loop_
_entity.id
_entity.type
_entity.pdbx_description
1 polymer ?
#
loop_
_entity_poly.entity_id
_entity_poly.type
_entity_poly.pdbx_seq_one_letter_code
_entity_poly.pdbx_strand_id
1 'polypeptide(L)' 'MVVLFLWALFAGKGGANGPERHYRVKPGDTLWSIAEQTYGGDPREGVWELRERNRLDTATIVPGQMLVLPS' A
#
# COMPACT_ATOMS: atom_id res chain seq x y z
N MET A 1 22.04 -7.17 0.57
CA MET A 1 21.89 -6.32 1.73
C MET A 1 22.17 -4.88 1.44
N VAL A 2 23.33 -4.63 0.90
CA VAL A 2 23.72 -3.27 0.58
C VAL A 2 22.76 -2.65 -0.43
N VAL A 3 22.33 -3.45 -1.38
CA VAL A 3 21.41 -2.97 -2.41
C VAL A 3 20.09 -2.56 -1.79
N LEU A 4 19.58 -3.35 -0.86
CA LEU A 4 18.35 -3.02 -0.19
C LEU A 4 18.48 -1.73 0.59
N PHE A 5 19.61 -1.56 1.24
CA PHE A 5 19.82 -0.36 2.02
C PHE A 5 19.87 0.88 1.13
N LEU A 6 20.55 0.77 0.00
CA LEU A 6 20.61 1.87 -0.95
C LEU A 6 19.24 2.20 -1.49
N TRP A 7 18.47 1.16 -1.77
CA TRP A 7 17.12 1.37 -2.27
C TRP A 7 16.26 2.10 -1.26
N ALA A 8 16.42 1.76 0.01
CA ALA A 8 15.66 2.41 1.06
C ALA A 8 16.01 3.89 1.17
N LEU A 9 17.28 4.21 1.04
CA LEU A 9 17.71 5.59 1.07
C LEU A 9 17.15 6.35 -0.10
N PHE A 10 17.19 5.73 -1.25
CA PHE A 10 16.69 6.35 -2.46
C PHE A 10 15.20 6.62 -2.35
N ALA A 11 14.46 5.64 -1.86
CA ALA A 11 13.03 5.80 -1.70
C ALA A 11 12.72 6.92 -0.72
N GLY A 12 13.51 7.02 0.32
CA GLY A 12 13.31 8.06 1.29
C GLY A 12 13.50 9.44 0.68
N LYS A 13 14.48 9.56 -0.17
CA LYS A 13 14.72 10.82 -0.84
C LYS A 13 13.65 11.13 -1.87
N GLY A 14 13.20 10.09 -2.56
CA GLY A 14 12.20 10.28 -3.58
C GLY A 14 10.82 10.50 -3.02
N GLY A 15 10.68 10.47 -1.73
CA GLY A 15 9.38 10.63 -1.11
C GLY A 15 8.94 12.07 -1.07
N ALA A 16 8.98 12.74 -2.21
CA ALA A 16 8.58 14.13 -2.28
C ALA A 16 7.12 14.33 -1.90
N ASN A 17 6.32 13.30 -2.06
CA ASN A 17 4.90 13.37 -1.75
C ASN A 17 4.61 13.06 -0.29
N GLY A 18 5.65 13.00 0.52
CA GLY A 18 5.50 12.70 1.91
C GLY A 18 5.69 11.21 2.18
N PRO A 19 5.76 10.84 3.44
CA PRO A 19 6.02 9.46 3.81
C PRO A 19 4.82 8.59 3.47
N GLU A 20 5.12 7.40 2.97
CA GLU A 20 4.09 6.41 2.75
C GLU A 20 3.83 5.70 4.07
N ARG A 21 2.60 5.23 4.23
CA ARG A 21 2.25 4.45 5.40
C ARG A 21 2.27 2.98 5.03
N HIS A 22 2.70 2.17 5.98
CA HIS A 22 2.68 0.72 5.80
C HIS A 22 1.59 0.14 6.67
N TYR A 23 0.79 -0.72 6.09
CA TYR A 23 -0.33 -1.30 6.78
C TYR A 23 -0.23 -2.83 6.71
N ARG A 24 -0.31 -3.47 7.86
CA ARG A 24 -0.29 -4.93 7.92
C ARG A 24 -1.72 -5.43 7.88
N VAL A 25 -1.99 -6.28 6.90
CA VAL A 25 -3.33 -6.82 6.71
C VAL A 25 -3.71 -7.70 7.90
N LYS A 26 -4.91 -7.49 8.39
CA LYS A 26 -5.44 -8.25 9.51
C LYS A 26 -6.47 -9.26 9.01
N PRO A 27 -6.72 -10.33 9.79
CA PRO A 27 -7.78 -11.26 9.40
C PRO A 27 -9.10 -10.52 9.19
N GLY A 28 -9.76 -10.83 8.10
CA GLY A 28 -11.01 -10.17 7.76
C GLY A 28 -10.89 -8.94 6.90
N ASP A 29 -9.67 -8.41 6.74
CA ASP A 29 -9.48 -7.25 5.88
C ASP A 29 -9.62 -7.62 4.41
N THR A 30 -10.17 -6.68 3.64
CA THR A 30 -10.21 -6.80 2.19
C THR A 30 -9.66 -5.50 1.62
N LEU A 31 -9.25 -5.56 0.36
CA LEU A 31 -8.82 -4.32 -0.29
C LEU A 31 -9.94 -3.30 -0.33
N TRP A 32 -11.18 -3.76 -0.45
CA TRP A 32 -12.33 -2.88 -0.46
C TRP A 32 -12.42 -2.12 0.87
N SER A 33 -12.37 -2.84 1.99
CA SER A 33 -12.50 -2.19 3.29
C SER A 33 -11.32 -1.26 3.55
N ILE A 34 -10.13 -1.67 3.15
CA ILE A 34 -8.95 -0.82 3.33
C ILE A 34 -9.08 0.43 2.47
N ALA A 35 -9.56 0.27 1.24
CA ALA A 35 -9.74 1.40 0.35
C ALA A 35 -10.75 2.39 0.91
N GLU A 36 -11.84 1.89 1.46
CA GLU A 36 -12.84 2.78 2.06
C GLU A 36 -12.25 3.63 3.17
N GLN A 37 -11.44 3.02 4.01
CA GLN A 37 -10.85 3.72 5.13
C GLN A 37 -9.75 4.68 4.71
N THR A 38 -9.06 4.34 3.64
CA THR A 38 -7.87 5.09 3.23
C THR A 38 -8.22 6.25 2.30
N TYR A 39 -9.06 6.00 1.33
CA TYR A 39 -9.32 7.00 0.30
C TYR A 39 -10.65 7.72 0.47
N GLY A 40 -11.63 7.05 1.06
CA GLY A 40 -12.98 7.59 1.05
C GLY A 40 -13.51 7.54 -0.37
N GLY A 41 -14.58 8.27 -0.64
CA GLY A 41 -15.11 8.35 -1.98
C GLY A 41 -15.50 7.00 -2.55
N ASP A 42 -15.12 6.76 -3.81
CA ASP A 42 -15.47 5.54 -4.51
C ASP A 42 -14.47 4.43 -4.17
N PRO A 43 -14.90 3.39 -3.45
CA PRO A 43 -13.97 2.33 -3.07
C PRO A 43 -13.35 1.60 -4.26
N ARG A 44 -14.03 1.58 -5.39
CA ARG A 44 -13.47 0.90 -6.57
C ARG A 44 -12.21 1.59 -7.05
N GLU A 45 -12.21 2.91 -7.03
CA GLU A 45 -11.01 3.66 -7.38
C GLU A 45 -9.90 3.40 -6.36
N GLY A 46 -10.27 3.36 -5.09
CA GLY A 46 -9.31 3.09 -4.05
C GLY A 46 -8.68 1.71 -4.18
N VAL A 47 -9.50 0.72 -4.51
CA VAL A 47 -8.98 -0.63 -4.72
C VAL A 47 -7.99 -0.63 -5.88
N TRP A 48 -8.34 0.05 -6.97
CA TRP A 48 -7.46 0.12 -8.12
C TRP A 48 -6.12 0.78 -7.73
N GLU A 49 -6.20 1.88 -6.99
CA GLU A 49 -5.00 2.58 -6.54
C GLU A 49 -4.13 1.68 -5.67
N LEU A 50 -4.75 0.95 -4.75
CA LEU A 50 -4.00 0.06 -3.88
C LEU A 50 -3.31 -1.05 -4.68
N ARG A 51 -4.02 -1.60 -5.66
CA ARG A 51 -3.42 -2.64 -6.49
C ARG A 51 -2.24 -2.11 -7.28
N GLU A 52 -2.38 -0.92 -7.85
CA GLU A 52 -1.30 -0.34 -8.63
C GLU A 52 -0.11 -0.01 -7.74
N ARG A 53 -0.37 0.58 -6.60
CA ARG A 53 0.69 0.99 -5.70
C ARG A 53 1.46 -0.21 -5.16
N ASN A 54 0.78 -1.32 -4.96
CA ASN A 54 1.39 -2.51 -4.38
C ASN A 54 1.69 -3.58 -5.42
N ARG A 55 1.45 -3.30 -6.69
CA ARG A 55 1.74 -4.21 -7.79
C ARG A 55 1.05 -5.56 -7.59
N LEU A 56 -0.24 -5.49 -7.28
CA LEU A 56 -1.03 -6.68 -7.06
C LEU A 56 -1.78 -7.04 -8.34
N ASP A 57 -1.70 -8.31 -8.72
CA ASP A 57 -2.41 -8.78 -9.89
C ASP A 57 -3.90 -8.88 -9.66
N THR A 58 -4.27 -9.18 -8.41
CA THR A 58 -5.67 -9.36 -8.06
C THR A 58 -5.94 -8.58 -6.79
N ALA A 59 -7.20 -8.58 -6.37
CA ALA A 59 -7.57 -7.92 -5.14
C ALA A 59 -7.40 -8.82 -3.92
N THR A 60 -6.83 -9.99 -4.10
CA THR A 60 -6.67 -10.94 -3.00
C THR A 60 -5.49 -10.54 -2.12
N ILE A 61 -5.75 -10.45 -0.83
CA ILE A 61 -4.71 -10.19 0.15
C ILE A 61 -4.86 -11.21 1.27
N VAL A 62 -3.79 -11.39 2.04
CA VAL A 62 -3.80 -12.36 3.13
C VAL A 62 -3.35 -11.68 4.41
N PRO A 63 -3.81 -12.19 5.57
CA PRO A 63 -3.38 -11.62 6.84
C PRO A 63 -1.86 -11.67 6.97
N GLY A 64 -1.30 -10.59 7.49
CA GLY A 64 0.15 -10.48 7.65
C GLY A 64 0.84 -9.82 6.48
N GLN A 65 0.16 -9.73 5.36
CA GLN A 65 0.74 -9.07 4.19
C GLN A 65 0.92 -7.57 4.47
N MET A 66 2.00 -7.01 3.99
CA MET A 66 2.25 -5.59 4.18
C MET A 66 1.83 -4.83 2.93
N LEU A 67 1.03 -3.81 3.13
CA LEU A 67 0.59 -2.95 2.04
C LEU A 67 1.16 -1.55 2.23
N VAL A 68 1.45 -0.91 1.11
CA VAL A 68 1.86 0.48 1.11
C VAL A 68 0.63 1.32 0.83
N LEU A 69 0.35 2.26 1.70
CA LEU A 69 -0.78 3.16 1.57
C LEU A 69 -0.28 4.58 1.32
N PRO A 70 -1.11 5.43 0.72
CA PRO A 70 -0.74 6.84 0.62
C PRO A 70 -0.72 7.47 2.00
N SER A 71 0.12 8.45 2.17
CA SER A 71 0.27 9.11 3.46
C SER A 71 -0.92 10.01 3.79
#